data_a0f2f9c6e720c14b28f451f61eabf2e9
#
_entry.id   a0f2f9c6e720c14b28f451f61eabf2e9
#
_cell.length_a   1.000
_cell.length_b   1.000
_cell.length_c   1.000
_cell.angle_alpha   90.00
_cell.angle_beta   90.00
_cell.angle_gamma   90.00
#
_symmetry.space_group_name_H-M   'P 1'
#
loop_
_entity.id
_entity.type
_entity.pdbx_description
1 polymer ?
#
loop_
_entity_poly.entity_id
_entity_poly.type
_entity_poly.pdbx_seq_one_letter_code
_entity_poly.pdbx_strand_id
1 'polypeptide(L)'
;ALLLNQITRFKVGYRVMYYLPVITSWVVASLIFKYVFNTEGLLNYFLMNVVHITSANVRWLDTRWGGMTVAMLLGIWKGIGWNMVVFLAALQTVPTDLYEAAAIDGATAWEKMWNVTIPSIKGTILFALVMLTIGGFNVFTSVKMITGGEPGHQTDVILTWMYHKAFSTGKFGYAAALSFITTVVLALLAVVQFKLMQQKDQ
;
A
#
# COMPACT_ATOMS: atom_id res chain seq x y z
N ALA A 1 -7.38 1.33 -11.63
CA ALA A 1 -7.67 0.26 -12.60
C ALA A 1 -8.91 0.60 -13.43
N LEU A 2 -10.08 0.87 -12.82
CA LEU A 2 -11.34 1.17 -13.51
C LEU A 2 -11.21 2.32 -14.52
N LEU A 3 -10.67 3.46 -14.10
CA LEU A 3 -10.43 4.60 -14.97
C LEU A 3 -9.49 4.25 -16.14
N LEU A 4 -8.40 3.54 -15.84
CA LEU A 4 -7.43 3.13 -16.87
C LEU A 4 -7.99 2.10 -17.85
N ASN A 5 -8.98 1.31 -17.45
CA ASN A 5 -9.64 0.37 -18.35
C ASN A 5 -10.48 1.08 -19.44
N GLN A 6 -11.01 2.25 -19.13
CA GLN A 6 -11.83 3.06 -20.03
C GLN A 6 -10.98 3.99 -20.94
N ILE A 7 -9.75 4.29 -20.58
CA ILE A 7 -8.87 5.18 -21.37
C ILE A 7 -8.36 4.43 -22.60
N THR A 8 -8.60 5.00 -23.79
CA THR A 8 -8.11 4.47 -25.07
C THR A 8 -6.79 5.08 -25.49
N ARG A 9 -6.60 6.39 -25.28
CA ARG A 9 -5.38 7.13 -25.68
C ARG A 9 -4.34 7.10 -24.55
N PHE A 10 -3.06 6.87 -24.90
CA PHE A 10 -1.93 6.85 -23.96
C PHE A 10 -2.01 5.78 -22.86
N LYS A 11 -2.82 4.74 -23.03
CA LYS A 11 -3.03 3.65 -22.05
C LYS A 11 -1.72 3.03 -21.56
N VAL A 12 -0.76 2.82 -22.47
CA VAL A 12 0.56 2.28 -22.13
C VAL A 12 1.37 3.26 -21.29
N GLY A 13 1.37 4.54 -21.64
CA GLY A 13 2.08 5.58 -20.89
C GLY A 13 1.61 5.69 -19.45
N TYR A 14 0.29 5.70 -19.21
CA TYR A 14 -0.26 5.69 -17.86
C TYR A 14 0.10 4.42 -17.08
N ARG A 15 0.08 3.25 -17.71
CA ARG A 15 0.50 1.99 -17.08
C ARG A 15 1.96 2.04 -16.65
N VAL A 16 2.84 2.51 -17.52
CA VAL A 16 4.28 2.67 -17.22
C VAL A 16 4.47 3.64 -16.05
N MET A 17 3.81 4.81 -16.09
CA MET A 17 3.93 5.83 -15.04
C MET A 17 3.51 5.31 -13.66
N TYR A 18 2.38 4.61 -13.56
CA TYR A 18 1.92 4.02 -12.31
C TYR A 18 2.74 2.80 -11.87
N TYR A 19 3.38 2.08 -12.79
CA TYR A 19 4.17 0.90 -12.48
C TYR A 19 5.64 1.22 -12.15
N LEU A 20 6.14 2.37 -12.57
CA LEU A 20 7.51 2.81 -12.33
C LEU A 20 7.91 2.78 -10.84
N PRO A 21 7.07 3.20 -9.87
CA PRO A 21 7.36 3.03 -8.46
C PRO A 21 7.59 1.58 -8.03
N VAL A 22 6.90 0.63 -8.64
CA VAL A 22 6.96 -0.79 -8.26
C VAL A 22 8.35 -1.37 -8.51
N ILE A 23 8.96 -1.05 -9.66
CA ILE A 23 10.29 -1.53 -10.04
C ILE A 23 11.43 -0.82 -9.30
N THR A 24 11.17 0.34 -8.69
CA THR A 24 12.18 1.06 -7.91
C THR A 24 12.55 0.29 -6.64
N SER A 25 13.85 0.22 -6.31
CA SER A 25 14.29 -0.40 -5.05
C SER A 25 13.61 0.25 -3.83
N TRP A 26 13.17 -0.57 -2.86
CA TRP A 26 12.62 -0.07 -1.60
C TRP A 26 13.60 0.81 -0.83
N VAL A 27 14.88 0.46 -0.82
CA VAL A 27 15.93 1.23 -0.13
C VAL A 27 16.08 2.61 -0.78
N VAL A 28 16.23 2.65 -2.11
CA VAL A 28 16.38 3.91 -2.85
C VAL A 28 15.16 4.80 -2.68
N ALA A 29 13.96 4.25 -2.85
CA ALA A 29 12.72 5.00 -2.67
C ALA A 29 12.58 5.55 -1.23
N SER A 30 12.94 4.75 -0.23
CA SER A 30 12.90 5.19 1.18
C SER A 30 13.87 6.34 1.46
N LEU A 31 15.08 6.28 0.89
CA LEU A 31 16.08 7.35 1.05
C LEU A 31 15.64 8.64 0.33
N ILE A 32 15.03 8.52 -0.84
CA ILE A 32 14.46 9.68 -1.55
C ILE A 32 13.36 10.32 -0.70
N PHE A 33 12.43 9.52 -0.16
CA PHE A 33 11.36 10.04 0.72
C PHE A 33 11.93 10.68 1.99
N LYS A 34 12.93 10.03 2.64
CA LYS A 34 13.61 10.61 3.77
C LYS A 34 14.21 11.98 3.44
N TYR A 35 14.86 12.12 2.28
CA TYR A 35 15.43 13.40 1.84
C TYR A 35 14.35 14.44 1.54
N VAL A 36 13.29 14.07 0.82
CA VAL A 36 12.18 14.99 0.48
C VAL A 36 11.49 15.54 1.73
N PHE A 37 11.25 14.67 2.74
CA PHE A 37 10.56 15.02 3.98
C PHE A 37 11.51 15.43 5.13
N ASN A 38 12.80 15.60 4.86
CA ASN A 38 13.73 16.14 5.85
C ASN A 38 13.36 17.59 6.21
N THR A 39 13.78 18.04 7.39
CA THR A 39 13.57 19.42 7.86
C THR A 39 14.12 20.46 6.88
N GLU A 40 15.24 20.19 6.23
CA GLU A 40 15.83 21.02 5.17
C GLU A 40 15.60 20.41 3.78
N GLY A 41 14.57 19.57 3.64
CA GLY A 41 14.28 18.82 2.43
C GLY A 41 13.45 19.60 1.39
N LEU A 42 13.31 18.97 0.22
CA LEU A 42 12.63 19.56 -0.92
C LEU A 42 11.19 19.99 -0.63
N LEU A 43 10.46 19.25 0.20
CA LEU A 43 9.07 19.57 0.51
C LEU A 43 8.99 20.89 1.30
N ASN A 44 9.82 21.08 2.32
CA ASN A 44 9.85 22.33 3.07
C ASN A 44 10.31 23.50 2.21
N TYR A 45 11.33 23.29 1.37
CA TYR A 45 11.75 24.31 0.41
C TYR A 45 10.59 24.76 -0.48
N PHE A 46 9.82 23.79 -1.03
CA PHE A 46 8.67 24.08 -1.89
C PHE A 46 7.55 24.81 -1.13
N LEU A 47 7.22 24.37 0.09
CA LEU A 47 6.17 24.99 0.90
C LEU A 47 6.51 26.42 1.34
N MET A 48 7.78 26.69 1.64
CA MET A 48 8.23 28.02 2.09
C MET A 48 8.47 28.99 0.94
N ASN A 49 9.17 28.55 -0.12
CA ASN A 49 9.71 29.46 -1.13
C ASN A 49 8.87 29.53 -2.41
N VAL A 50 8.03 28.50 -2.69
CA VAL A 50 7.21 28.45 -3.90
C VAL A 50 5.74 28.74 -3.57
N VAL A 51 5.19 28.06 -2.59
CA VAL A 51 3.75 28.17 -2.26
C VAL A 51 3.49 29.17 -1.13
N HIS A 52 4.50 29.49 -0.33
CA HIS A 52 4.44 30.43 0.80
C HIS A 52 3.35 30.09 1.83
N ILE A 53 3.08 28.76 2.06
CA ILE A 53 2.09 28.30 3.04
C ILE A 53 2.66 28.32 4.46
N THR A 54 3.96 28.06 4.63
CA THR A 54 4.60 28.01 5.94
C THR A 54 5.74 29.01 6.02
N SER A 55 5.90 29.63 7.20
CA SER A 55 7.01 30.54 7.51
C SER A 55 8.20 29.86 8.18
N ALA A 56 8.06 28.59 8.57
CA ALA A 56 9.08 27.79 9.23
C ALA A 56 9.11 26.35 8.71
N ASN A 57 10.29 25.72 8.85
CA ASN A 57 10.46 24.33 8.46
C ASN A 57 9.61 23.39 9.33
N VAL A 58 8.80 22.55 8.69
CA VAL A 58 8.03 21.50 9.37
C VAL A 58 8.94 20.30 9.62
N ARG A 59 8.96 19.79 10.85
CA ARG A 59 9.75 18.63 11.26
C ARG A 59 8.95 17.35 11.05
N TRP A 60 8.83 16.90 9.81
CA TRP A 60 8.01 15.75 9.42
C TRP A 60 8.44 14.44 10.07
N LEU A 61 9.74 14.21 10.23
CA LEU A 61 10.30 12.94 10.70
C LEU A 61 10.58 12.92 12.21
N ASP A 62 10.50 14.06 12.91
CA ASP A 62 10.83 14.18 14.34
C ASP A 62 9.68 13.75 15.25
N THR A 63 8.51 13.42 14.68
CA THR A 63 7.33 12.98 15.42
C THR A 63 6.92 11.58 14.99
N ARG A 64 6.35 10.80 15.93
CA ARG A 64 5.81 9.47 15.64
C ARG A 64 4.88 9.47 14.41
N TRP A 65 3.87 10.35 14.44
CA TRP A 65 2.86 10.38 13.38
C TRP A 65 3.40 10.91 12.06
N GLY A 66 4.30 11.88 12.09
CA GLY A 66 4.97 12.38 10.90
C GLY A 66 5.79 11.30 10.21
N GLY A 67 6.69 10.63 10.94
CA GLY A 67 7.50 9.54 10.40
C GLY A 67 6.66 8.37 9.88
N MET A 68 5.60 7.97 10.61
CA MET A 68 4.68 6.92 10.17
C MET A 68 3.89 7.33 8.92
N THR A 69 3.44 8.59 8.83
CA THR A 69 2.73 9.10 7.64
C THR A 69 3.64 9.06 6.41
N VAL A 70 4.89 9.46 6.53
CA VAL A 70 5.87 9.40 5.42
C VAL A 70 6.10 7.95 4.97
N ALA A 71 6.25 7.02 5.91
CA ALA A 71 6.40 5.59 5.58
C ALA A 71 5.14 5.02 4.91
N MET A 72 3.93 5.41 5.35
CA MET A 72 2.67 5.02 4.73
C MET A 72 2.51 5.60 3.32
N LEU A 73 2.84 6.89 3.12
CA LEU A 73 2.80 7.51 1.79
C LEU A 73 3.71 6.78 0.79
N LEU A 74 4.91 6.40 1.20
CA LEU A 74 5.80 5.57 0.39
C LEU A 74 5.16 4.21 0.05
N GLY A 75 4.57 3.54 1.04
CA GLY A 75 3.89 2.26 0.86
C GLY A 75 2.72 2.37 -0.14
N ILE A 76 1.88 3.40 0.00
CA ILE A 76 0.77 3.67 -0.90
C ILE A 76 1.29 3.95 -2.32
N TRP A 77 2.28 4.83 -2.47
CA TRP A 77 2.85 5.19 -3.76
C TRP A 77 3.39 3.98 -4.53
N LYS A 78 4.11 3.08 -3.83
CA LYS A 78 4.58 1.82 -4.42
C LYS A 78 3.45 0.81 -4.66
N GLY A 79 2.50 0.72 -3.74
CA GLY A 79 1.40 -0.25 -3.78
C GLY A 79 0.39 0.00 -4.89
N ILE A 80 0.17 1.25 -5.28
CA ILE A 80 -0.82 1.63 -6.32
C ILE A 80 -0.53 0.90 -7.64
N GLY A 81 0.72 0.85 -8.09
CA GLY A 81 1.08 0.27 -9.37
C GLY A 81 0.85 -1.23 -9.44
N TRP A 82 1.22 -1.97 -8.39
CA TRP A 82 0.98 -3.41 -8.29
C TRP A 82 -0.52 -3.72 -8.32
N ASN A 83 -1.28 -3.10 -7.43
CA ASN A 83 -2.73 -3.30 -7.36
C ASN A 83 -3.43 -2.89 -8.66
N MET A 84 -2.95 -1.81 -9.32
CA MET A 84 -3.48 -1.39 -10.62
C MET A 84 -3.37 -2.51 -11.66
N VAL A 85 -2.22 -3.17 -11.77
CA VAL A 85 -2.00 -4.25 -12.76
C VAL A 85 -2.88 -5.46 -12.43
N VAL A 86 -2.92 -5.90 -11.17
CA VAL A 86 -3.73 -7.03 -10.72
C VAL A 86 -5.21 -6.80 -11.01
N PHE A 87 -5.75 -5.65 -10.63
CA PHE A 87 -7.16 -5.33 -10.90
C PHE A 87 -7.45 -5.07 -12.38
N LEU A 88 -6.50 -4.53 -13.14
CA LEU A 88 -6.69 -4.32 -14.56
C LEU A 88 -6.78 -5.66 -15.31
N ALA A 89 -5.94 -6.63 -14.93
CA ALA A 89 -6.02 -7.99 -15.48
C ALA A 89 -7.37 -8.64 -15.15
N ALA A 90 -7.82 -8.55 -13.90
CA ALA A 90 -9.13 -9.08 -13.50
C ALA A 90 -10.30 -8.43 -14.24
N LEU A 91 -10.26 -7.10 -14.44
CA LEU A 91 -11.31 -6.40 -15.17
C LEU A 91 -11.40 -6.82 -16.64
N GLN A 92 -10.29 -7.27 -17.24
CA GLN A 92 -10.26 -7.75 -18.62
C GLN A 92 -10.82 -9.17 -18.79
N THR A 93 -11.00 -9.92 -17.71
CA THR A 93 -11.62 -11.26 -17.76
C THR A 93 -13.13 -11.23 -17.62
N VAL A 94 -13.72 -10.09 -17.27
CA VAL A 94 -15.18 -9.96 -17.13
C VAL A 94 -15.83 -9.95 -18.52
N PRO A 95 -16.77 -10.88 -18.82
CA PRO A 95 -17.45 -10.92 -20.11
C PRO A 95 -18.19 -9.62 -20.42
N THR A 96 -18.07 -9.13 -21.65
CA THR A 96 -18.74 -7.90 -22.11
C THR A 96 -20.25 -8.04 -22.10
N ASP A 97 -20.77 -9.25 -22.38
CA ASP A 97 -22.20 -9.58 -22.42
C ASP A 97 -22.91 -9.22 -21.10
N LEU A 98 -22.23 -9.35 -19.94
CA LEU A 98 -22.78 -8.95 -18.65
C LEU A 98 -23.03 -7.43 -18.56
N TYR A 99 -22.13 -6.65 -19.15
CA TYR A 99 -22.29 -5.19 -19.19
C TYR A 99 -23.35 -4.75 -20.19
N GLU A 100 -23.48 -5.48 -21.29
CA GLU A 100 -24.50 -5.24 -22.31
C GLU A 100 -25.89 -5.59 -21.78
N ALA A 101 -26.07 -6.75 -21.13
CA ALA A 101 -27.31 -7.13 -20.47
C ALA A 101 -27.73 -6.08 -19.43
N ALA A 102 -26.82 -5.68 -18.55
CA ALA A 102 -27.09 -4.64 -17.57
C ALA A 102 -27.37 -3.25 -18.20
N ALA A 103 -26.90 -3.01 -19.45
CA ALA A 103 -27.23 -1.79 -20.17
C ALA A 103 -28.65 -1.83 -20.72
N ILE A 104 -29.10 -2.99 -21.22
CA ILE A 104 -30.50 -3.23 -21.70
C ILE A 104 -31.48 -3.06 -20.52
N ASP A 105 -31.10 -3.53 -19.32
CA ASP A 105 -31.88 -3.36 -18.08
C ASP A 105 -31.89 -1.93 -17.55
N GLY A 106 -31.22 -0.98 -18.22
CA GLY A 106 -31.17 0.43 -17.85
C GLY A 106 -30.20 0.74 -16.66
N ALA A 107 -29.34 -0.18 -16.29
CA ALA A 107 -28.41 0.00 -15.16
C ALA A 107 -27.42 1.16 -15.41
N THR A 108 -27.29 2.03 -14.43
CA THR A 108 -26.32 3.12 -14.39
C THR A 108 -24.88 2.57 -14.26
N ALA A 109 -23.87 3.42 -14.51
CA ALA A 109 -22.46 3.03 -14.33
C ALA A 109 -22.14 2.57 -12.90
N TRP A 110 -22.81 3.16 -11.90
CA TRP A 110 -22.65 2.78 -10.50
C TRP A 110 -23.25 1.40 -10.20
N GLU A 111 -24.46 1.13 -10.70
CA GLU A 111 -25.12 -0.18 -10.57
C GLU A 111 -24.33 -1.27 -11.29
N LYS A 112 -23.81 -1.03 -12.49
CA LYS A 112 -22.90 -1.95 -13.19
C LYS A 112 -21.63 -2.24 -12.37
N MET A 113 -21.07 -1.24 -11.70
CA MET A 113 -19.91 -1.43 -10.85
C MET A 113 -20.21 -2.39 -9.68
N TRP A 114 -21.33 -2.20 -8.98
CA TRP A 114 -21.65 -2.99 -7.79
C TRP A 114 -22.28 -4.35 -8.10
N ASN A 115 -23.08 -4.46 -9.16
CA ASN A 115 -23.82 -5.68 -9.48
C ASN A 115 -23.13 -6.57 -10.52
N VAL A 116 -22.21 -6.01 -11.33
CA VAL A 116 -21.49 -6.78 -12.35
C VAL A 116 -19.99 -6.83 -12.02
N THR A 117 -19.32 -5.66 -11.94
CA THR A 117 -17.87 -5.60 -11.88
C THR A 117 -17.33 -6.19 -10.57
N ILE A 118 -17.77 -5.70 -9.41
CA ILE A 118 -17.26 -6.13 -8.10
C ILE A 118 -17.52 -7.62 -7.86
N PRO A 119 -18.71 -8.17 -8.09
CA PRO A 119 -18.93 -9.60 -7.96
C PRO A 119 -18.03 -10.44 -8.88
N SER A 120 -17.87 -10.03 -10.15
CA SER A 120 -17.05 -10.77 -11.13
C SER A 120 -15.57 -10.84 -10.75
N ILE A 121 -15.02 -9.81 -10.09
CA ILE A 121 -13.61 -9.78 -9.68
C ILE A 121 -13.40 -10.06 -8.18
N LYS A 122 -14.44 -10.57 -7.49
CA LYS A 122 -14.41 -10.81 -6.03
C LYS A 122 -13.21 -11.64 -5.59
N GLY A 123 -12.84 -12.68 -6.33
CA GLY A 123 -11.67 -13.50 -6.05
C GLY A 123 -10.35 -12.70 -6.07
N THR A 124 -10.24 -11.78 -7.03
CA THR A 124 -9.07 -10.89 -7.11
C THR A 124 -9.04 -9.86 -5.98
N ILE A 125 -10.20 -9.36 -5.56
CA ILE A 125 -10.30 -8.47 -4.39
C ILE A 125 -9.81 -9.20 -3.13
N LEU A 126 -10.25 -10.45 -2.91
CA LEU A 126 -9.79 -11.27 -1.80
C LEU A 126 -8.28 -11.49 -1.84
N PHE A 127 -7.76 -11.89 -3.00
CA PHE A 127 -6.33 -12.08 -3.20
C PHE A 127 -5.54 -10.79 -2.85
N ALA A 128 -5.97 -9.65 -3.38
CA ALA A 128 -5.33 -8.37 -3.10
C ALA A 128 -5.40 -8.01 -1.61
N LEU A 129 -6.53 -8.22 -0.93
CA LEU A 129 -6.67 -7.98 0.51
C LEU A 129 -5.73 -8.84 1.33
N VAL A 130 -5.63 -10.14 1.03
CA VAL A 130 -4.70 -11.05 1.73
C VAL A 130 -3.25 -10.60 1.53
N MET A 131 -2.87 -10.30 0.28
CA MET A 131 -1.50 -9.86 -0.04
C MET A 131 -1.16 -8.52 0.61
N LEU A 132 -2.10 -7.56 0.65
CA LEU A 132 -1.91 -6.27 1.32
C LEU A 132 -1.82 -6.44 2.85
N THR A 133 -2.59 -7.34 3.43
CA THR A 133 -2.51 -7.66 4.86
C THR A 133 -1.14 -8.23 5.21
N ILE A 134 -0.68 -9.25 4.48
CA ILE A 134 0.64 -9.84 4.67
C ILE A 134 1.74 -8.79 4.46
N GLY A 135 1.63 -7.99 3.39
CA GLY A 135 2.60 -6.92 3.10
C GLY A 135 2.65 -5.84 4.19
N GLY A 136 1.50 -5.48 4.76
CA GLY A 136 1.43 -4.50 5.86
C GLY A 136 2.14 -4.96 7.14
N PHE A 137 2.04 -6.25 7.48
CA PHE A 137 2.80 -6.81 8.60
C PHE A 137 4.30 -6.99 8.30
N ASN A 138 4.66 -7.16 7.04
CA ASN A 138 6.04 -7.35 6.60
C ASN A 138 6.77 -6.02 6.27
N VAL A 139 6.25 -4.90 6.71
CA VAL A 139 6.93 -3.59 6.56
C VAL A 139 8.20 -3.58 7.41
N PHE A 140 9.34 -3.40 6.77
CA PHE A 140 10.64 -3.28 7.42
C PHE A 140 11.48 -2.15 6.81
N THR A 141 11.80 -2.27 5.52
CA THR A 141 12.78 -1.42 4.84
C THR A 141 12.39 0.06 4.88
N SER A 142 11.13 0.41 4.64
CA SER A 142 10.67 1.79 4.65
C SER A 142 10.83 2.43 6.03
N VAL A 143 10.36 1.79 7.08
CA VAL A 143 10.49 2.32 8.45
C VAL A 143 11.95 2.36 8.88
N LYS A 144 12.73 1.30 8.61
CA LYS A 144 14.15 1.23 8.97
C LYS A 144 14.98 2.32 8.29
N MET A 145 14.69 2.63 7.02
CA MET A 145 15.46 3.64 6.25
C MET A 145 14.98 5.07 6.50
N ILE A 146 13.68 5.30 6.68
CA ILE A 146 13.11 6.63 6.86
C ILE A 146 13.36 7.14 8.28
N THR A 147 12.89 6.42 9.30
CA THR A 147 12.93 6.86 10.70
C THR A 147 13.94 6.08 11.56
N GLY A 148 14.24 4.83 11.20
CA GLY A 148 15.08 3.95 12.02
C GLY A 148 14.48 3.55 13.37
N GLY A 149 13.17 3.83 13.57
CA GLY A 149 12.46 3.67 14.85
C GLY A 149 12.28 5.00 15.61
N GLU A 150 13.00 6.05 15.22
CA GLU A 150 12.96 7.35 15.94
C GLU A 150 11.60 8.07 15.76
N PRO A 151 11.22 8.91 16.75
CA PRO A 151 11.84 9.14 18.05
C PRO A 151 11.57 8.00 19.06
N GLY A 152 12.61 7.58 19.77
CA GLY A 152 12.50 6.69 20.93
C GLY A 152 11.75 5.35 20.67
N HIS A 153 11.95 4.72 19.52
CA HIS A 153 11.27 3.49 19.06
C HIS A 153 9.74 3.64 18.84
N GLN A 154 9.20 4.86 18.76
CA GLN A 154 7.75 5.08 18.60
C GLN A 154 7.26 4.82 17.16
N THR A 155 8.16 4.81 16.18
CA THR A 155 7.84 4.47 14.79
C THR A 155 8.17 3.02 14.44
N ASP A 156 8.64 2.22 15.40
CA ASP A 156 8.89 0.81 15.15
C ASP A 156 7.59 0.06 14.79
N VAL A 157 7.70 -0.76 13.78
CA VAL A 157 6.73 -1.78 13.41
C VAL A 157 7.24 -3.16 13.88
N ILE A 158 6.40 -4.18 13.80
CA ILE A 158 6.73 -5.51 14.32
C ILE A 158 8.12 -5.99 13.85
N LEU A 159 8.41 -5.90 12.56
CA LEU A 159 9.69 -6.39 12.01
C LEU A 159 10.89 -5.54 12.40
N THR A 160 10.75 -4.21 12.48
CA THR A 160 11.86 -3.35 12.94
C THR A 160 12.13 -3.55 14.43
N TRP A 161 11.07 -3.78 15.22
CA TRP A 161 11.19 -4.12 16.62
C TRP A 161 11.84 -5.49 16.85
N MET A 162 11.45 -6.52 16.08
CA MET A 162 12.12 -7.82 16.10
C MET A 162 13.62 -7.69 15.78
N TYR A 163 13.94 -6.94 14.73
CA TYR A 163 15.32 -6.67 14.34
C TYR A 163 16.10 -5.99 15.47
N HIS A 164 15.53 -4.95 16.07
CA HIS A 164 16.14 -4.27 17.20
C HIS A 164 16.40 -5.21 18.38
N LYS A 165 15.41 -6.04 18.76
CA LYS A 165 15.56 -6.99 19.86
C LYS A 165 16.61 -8.07 19.57
N ALA A 166 16.64 -8.60 18.35
CA ALA A 166 17.63 -9.61 17.99
C ALA A 166 19.04 -9.04 17.91
N PHE A 167 19.24 -8.00 17.09
CA PHE A 167 20.59 -7.56 16.69
C PHE A 167 21.15 -6.42 17.51
N SER A 168 20.33 -5.56 18.09
CA SER A 168 20.82 -4.46 18.94
C SER A 168 20.88 -4.85 20.43
N THR A 169 19.98 -5.73 20.91
CA THR A 169 19.94 -6.13 22.32
C THR A 169 20.28 -7.60 22.58
N GLY A 170 20.60 -8.38 21.55
CA GLY A 170 20.97 -9.81 21.66
C GLY A 170 19.86 -10.75 22.13
N LYS A 171 18.59 -10.29 22.17
CA LYS A 171 17.43 -11.06 22.66
C LYS A 171 16.80 -11.91 21.55
N PHE A 172 17.55 -12.85 20.98
CA PHE A 172 17.11 -13.69 19.87
C PHE A 172 15.84 -14.52 20.20
N GLY A 173 15.77 -15.09 21.42
CA GLY A 173 14.59 -15.86 21.83
C GLY A 173 13.31 -15.04 21.84
N TYR A 174 13.36 -13.77 22.28
CA TYR A 174 12.23 -12.85 22.22
C TYR A 174 11.83 -12.54 20.77
N ALA A 175 12.80 -12.24 19.91
CA ALA A 175 12.52 -11.96 18.50
C ALA A 175 11.92 -13.16 17.78
N ALA A 176 12.42 -14.38 18.06
CA ALA A 176 11.87 -15.62 17.50
C ALA A 176 10.42 -15.89 17.96
N ALA A 177 10.14 -15.70 19.26
CA ALA A 177 8.78 -15.84 19.79
C ALA A 177 7.81 -14.84 19.15
N LEU A 178 8.24 -13.57 18.98
CA LEU A 178 7.42 -12.54 18.32
C LEU A 178 7.18 -12.87 16.85
N SER A 179 8.19 -13.41 16.15
CA SER A 179 8.06 -13.88 14.76
C SER A 179 7.02 -15.00 14.64
N PHE A 180 7.07 -15.99 15.55
CA PHE A 180 6.12 -17.09 15.57
C PHE A 180 4.69 -16.59 15.82
N ILE A 181 4.48 -15.72 16.81
CA ILE A 181 3.18 -15.12 17.11
C ILE A 181 2.65 -14.36 15.91
N THR A 182 3.49 -13.54 15.26
CA THR A 182 3.11 -12.77 14.06
C THR A 182 2.68 -13.69 12.92
N THR A 183 3.38 -14.80 12.71
CA THR A 183 3.03 -15.80 11.69
C THR A 183 1.66 -16.44 11.97
N VAL A 184 1.39 -16.81 13.22
CA VAL A 184 0.09 -17.37 13.62
C VAL A 184 -1.03 -16.35 13.41
N VAL A 185 -0.82 -15.09 13.82
CA VAL A 185 -1.80 -14.01 13.62
C VAL A 185 -2.10 -13.81 12.14
N LEU A 186 -1.06 -13.76 11.29
CA LEU A 186 -1.25 -13.63 9.84
C LEU A 186 -1.99 -14.80 9.22
N ALA A 187 -1.68 -16.03 9.64
CA ALA A 187 -2.39 -17.21 9.18
C ALA A 187 -3.88 -17.17 9.56
N LEU A 188 -4.19 -16.80 10.79
CA LEU A 188 -5.58 -16.64 11.26
C LEU A 188 -6.31 -15.55 10.48
N LEU A 189 -5.69 -14.38 10.27
CA LEU A 189 -6.27 -13.29 9.48
C LEU A 189 -6.56 -13.74 8.04
N ALA A 190 -5.64 -14.44 7.39
CA ALA A 190 -5.85 -14.98 6.06
C ALA A 190 -7.03 -15.96 6.02
N VAL A 191 -7.13 -16.90 6.96
CA VAL A 191 -8.26 -17.83 7.05
C VAL A 191 -9.58 -17.09 7.25
N VAL A 192 -9.62 -16.08 8.11
CA VAL A 192 -10.83 -15.25 8.34
C VAL A 192 -11.23 -14.52 7.05
N GLN A 193 -10.28 -13.89 6.37
CA GLN A 193 -10.54 -13.21 5.10
C GLN A 193 -11.12 -14.15 4.04
N PHE A 194 -10.56 -15.35 3.90
CA PHE A 194 -11.10 -16.37 2.99
C PHE A 194 -12.53 -16.79 3.35
N LYS A 195 -12.80 -17.10 4.61
CA LYS A 195 -14.13 -17.53 5.07
C LYS A 195 -15.19 -16.44 4.87
N LEU A 196 -14.88 -15.19 5.21
CA LEU A 196 -15.84 -14.09 5.08
C LEU A 196 -16.24 -13.83 3.62
N MET A 197 -15.35 -14.09 2.66
CA MET A 197 -15.69 -13.89 1.25
C MET A 197 -16.38 -15.10 0.61
N GLN A 198 -16.11 -16.32 1.09
CA GLN A 198 -16.84 -17.51 0.61
C GLN A 198 -18.30 -17.55 1.06
N GLN A 199 -18.61 -17.09 2.29
CA GLN A 199 -19.98 -17.06 2.80
C GLN A 199 -20.96 -16.15 2.02
N LYS A 200 -20.49 -15.25 1.19
CA LYS A 200 -21.33 -14.41 0.34
C LYS A 200 -21.68 -15.02 -1.01
N ASP A 201 -21.27 -16.25 -1.27
CA ASP A 201 -21.52 -16.96 -2.53
C ASP A 201 -22.59 -18.08 -2.39
N GLN A 202 -23.15 -18.25 -1.19
CA GLN A 202 -24.33 -19.08 -0.89
C GLN A 202 -25.57 -18.19 -0.64
#